data_a644964650c3dbdc4283ad9946d3e371
#
_entry.id   a644964650c3dbdc4283ad9946d3e371
#
_cell.length_a   1.000
_cell.length_b   1.000
_cell.length_c   1.000
_cell.angle_alpha   90.00
_cell.angle_beta   90.00
_cell.angle_gamma   90.00
#
_symmetry.space_group_name_H-M   'P 1'
#
loop_
_entity.id
_entity.type
_entity.pdbx_description
1 polymer ?
#
loop_
_entity_poly.entity_id
_entity_poly.type
_entity_poly.pdbx_seq_one_letter_code
_entity_poly.pdbx_strand_id
1 'polypeptide(L)'
;NLGRRRGRWYTTNFVSVAVDEEGYITALDQTWNRLFQYSREGELLYVFGGTGEQSGTFDRPSAVRAFGSRLLVCDPSYGTVTVWTQSAFGSAVRRADRLYQNGQFAESVEPWKEVLRLCQNYEYAYNGLGKAAYIQKDYPQAMMYFKLGYSRDEYSLAYDRYRALWMRDAFTAAVVVLAAAILALVAVRLRGRRTVPAAGRPQRLPRVKYLSTVLLHPIDGFREMRYNGMGSTALAN
;
A
#
# COMPACT_ATOMS: atom_id res chain seq x y z
N ASN A 1 -27.33 -1.41 5.23
CA ASN A 1 -27.59 -1.15 3.80
C ASN A 1 -29.03 -0.71 3.59
N LEU A 2 -29.19 0.50 3.06
CA LEU A 2 -30.50 1.05 2.68
C LEU A 2 -30.70 0.81 1.18
N GLY A 3 -31.71 0.06 0.80
CA GLY A 3 -32.10 -0.12 -0.58
C GLY A 3 -33.38 0.66 -0.92
N ARG A 4 -33.54 1.04 -2.17
CA ARG A 4 -34.74 1.74 -2.64
C ARG A 4 -35.60 0.82 -3.51
N ARG A 5 -36.87 0.55 -3.10
CA ARG A 5 -37.82 -0.22 -3.86
C ARG A 5 -39.09 0.62 -4.04
N ARG A 6 -39.59 0.79 -5.26
CA ARG A 6 -40.78 1.61 -5.59
C ARG A 6 -40.75 3.02 -4.94
N GLY A 7 -39.58 3.68 -4.93
CA GLY A 7 -39.47 5.02 -4.37
C GLY A 7 -39.33 5.11 -2.83
N ARG A 8 -39.39 4.01 -2.09
CA ARG A 8 -39.29 3.94 -0.64
C ARG A 8 -37.99 3.32 -0.22
N TRP A 9 -37.36 3.84 0.85
CA TRP A 9 -36.18 3.26 1.46
C TRP A 9 -36.56 2.15 2.43
N TYR A 10 -35.94 1.00 2.31
CA TYR A 10 -36.12 -0.13 3.20
C TYR A 10 -34.80 -0.49 3.86
N THR A 11 -34.86 -0.82 5.12
CA THR A 11 -33.73 -1.40 5.87
C THR A 11 -33.70 -2.91 5.65
N THR A 12 -32.52 -3.51 5.72
CA THR A 12 -32.33 -4.94 5.80
C THR A 12 -33.04 -5.48 7.05
N ASN A 13 -33.82 -6.56 6.90
CA ASN A 13 -34.50 -7.25 8.00
C ASN A 13 -34.00 -8.69 8.10
N PHE A 14 -33.02 -8.92 8.94
CA PHE A 14 -32.52 -10.27 9.21
C PHE A 14 -33.49 -11.03 10.09
N VAL A 15 -34.10 -12.08 9.54
CA VAL A 15 -35.11 -12.92 10.22
C VAL A 15 -34.53 -14.24 10.75
N SER A 16 -33.42 -14.68 10.20
CA SER A 16 -32.77 -15.92 10.61
C SER A 16 -31.26 -15.87 10.35
N VAL A 17 -30.50 -16.54 11.20
CA VAL A 17 -29.05 -16.69 11.09
C VAL A 17 -28.67 -18.16 11.28
N ALA A 18 -27.74 -18.63 10.47
CA ALA A 18 -27.13 -19.93 10.60
C ALA A 18 -25.60 -19.80 10.66
N VAL A 19 -24.96 -20.61 11.47
CA VAL A 19 -23.49 -20.75 11.51
C VAL A 19 -23.17 -22.17 11.11
N ASP A 20 -22.24 -22.36 10.19
CA ASP A 20 -21.79 -23.68 9.78
C ASP A 20 -20.65 -24.20 10.64
N GLU A 21 -20.23 -25.43 10.38
CA GLU A 21 -19.17 -26.12 11.15
C GLU A 21 -17.80 -25.42 11.02
N GLU A 22 -17.58 -24.69 9.94
CA GLU A 22 -16.36 -23.89 9.71
C GLU A 22 -16.43 -22.50 10.36
N GLY A 23 -17.58 -22.13 10.96
CA GLY A 23 -17.81 -20.85 11.63
C GLY A 23 -18.24 -19.71 10.71
N TYR A 24 -18.54 -19.98 9.43
CA TYR A 24 -19.11 -18.96 8.53
C TYR A 24 -20.57 -18.69 8.89
N ILE A 25 -20.92 -17.41 8.87
CA ILE A 25 -22.23 -16.93 9.31
C ILE A 25 -23.08 -16.62 8.08
N THR A 26 -24.26 -17.20 7.97
CA THR A 26 -25.24 -16.89 6.94
C THR A 26 -26.43 -16.19 7.57
N ALA A 27 -26.71 -14.95 7.15
CA ALA A 27 -27.85 -14.17 7.60
C ALA A 27 -28.89 -14.06 6.47
N LEU A 28 -30.16 -14.36 6.78
CA LEU A 28 -31.27 -14.29 5.85
C LEU A 28 -32.01 -12.95 6.00
N ASP A 29 -31.98 -12.16 4.95
CA ASP A 29 -32.76 -10.92 4.84
C ASP A 29 -34.08 -11.16 4.11
N GLN A 30 -35.18 -10.94 4.80
CA GLN A 30 -36.52 -11.10 4.27
C GLN A 30 -36.97 -9.90 3.44
N THR A 31 -36.39 -8.71 3.61
CA THR A 31 -36.77 -7.50 2.85
C THR A 31 -36.45 -7.64 1.36
N TRP A 32 -35.29 -8.21 1.07
CA TRP A 32 -34.77 -8.37 -0.30
C TRP A 32 -34.67 -9.83 -0.72
N ASN A 33 -35.11 -10.76 0.16
CA ASN A 33 -35.04 -12.20 -0.05
C ASN A 33 -33.63 -12.69 -0.42
N ARG A 34 -32.63 -12.22 0.34
CA ARG A 34 -31.21 -12.48 0.09
C ARG A 34 -30.54 -13.11 1.29
N LEU A 35 -29.50 -13.86 1.01
CA LEU A 35 -28.61 -14.45 1.98
C LEU A 35 -27.28 -13.70 1.94
N PHE A 36 -26.82 -13.28 3.11
CA PHE A 36 -25.54 -12.63 3.31
C PHE A 36 -24.60 -13.61 3.97
N GLN A 37 -23.48 -13.92 3.32
CA GLN A 37 -22.46 -14.80 3.87
C GLN A 37 -21.33 -13.97 4.46
N TYR A 38 -21.02 -14.21 5.72
CA TYR A 38 -19.93 -13.55 6.43
C TYR A 38 -18.84 -14.54 6.82
N SER A 39 -17.61 -14.07 6.95
CA SER A 39 -16.51 -14.80 7.57
C SER A 39 -16.74 -14.98 9.08
N ARG A 40 -15.85 -15.68 9.75
CA ARG A 40 -15.85 -15.82 11.23
C ARG A 40 -15.66 -14.47 11.93
N GLU A 41 -14.92 -13.57 11.33
CA GLU A 41 -14.58 -12.23 11.83
C GLU A 41 -15.66 -11.21 11.52
N GLY A 42 -16.72 -11.59 10.77
CA GLY A 42 -17.83 -10.74 10.41
C GLY A 42 -17.65 -9.97 9.12
N GLU A 43 -16.62 -10.29 8.31
CA GLU A 43 -16.44 -9.70 6.99
C GLU A 43 -17.46 -10.24 5.99
N LEU A 44 -18.13 -9.37 5.26
CA LEU A 44 -19.09 -9.78 4.23
C LEU A 44 -18.36 -10.39 3.03
N LEU A 45 -18.54 -11.68 2.81
CA LEU A 45 -17.92 -12.39 1.70
C LEU A 45 -18.72 -12.21 0.40
N TYR A 46 -19.99 -12.58 0.41
CA TYR A 46 -20.87 -12.44 -0.77
C TYR A 46 -22.34 -12.46 -0.39
N VAL A 47 -23.16 -12.04 -1.34
CA VAL A 47 -24.62 -12.02 -1.21
C VAL A 47 -25.22 -12.83 -2.37
N PHE A 48 -26.20 -13.66 -2.07
CA PHE A 48 -26.87 -14.52 -3.06
C PHE A 48 -28.37 -14.66 -2.76
N GLY A 49 -29.11 -15.27 -3.69
CA GLY A 49 -30.56 -15.31 -3.63
C GLY A 49 -31.21 -14.02 -4.18
N GLY A 50 -32.49 -13.94 -4.07
CA GLY A 50 -33.28 -12.81 -4.55
C GLY A 50 -34.77 -13.11 -4.55
N THR A 51 -35.61 -12.14 -4.96
CA THR A 51 -37.04 -12.30 -5.11
C THR A 51 -37.36 -12.87 -6.48
N GLY A 52 -38.19 -13.92 -6.58
CA GLY A 52 -38.63 -14.50 -7.83
C GLY A 52 -39.13 -15.94 -7.68
N GLU A 53 -39.56 -16.53 -8.79
CA GLU A 53 -40.10 -17.90 -8.89
C GLU A 53 -39.05 -18.90 -9.43
N GLN A 54 -37.85 -18.40 -9.79
CA GLN A 54 -36.79 -19.24 -10.36
C GLN A 54 -36.03 -20.01 -9.26
N SER A 55 -35.37 -21.06 -9.65
CA SER A 55 -34.46 -21.78 -8.72
C SER A 55 -33.43 -20.82 -8.12
N GLY A 56 -33.34 -20.82 -6.78
CA GLY A 56 -32.46 -19.91 -6.06
C GLY A 56 -33.05 -18.53 -5.79
N THR A 57 -34.33 -18.35 -5.93
CA THR A 57 -35.08 -17.15 -5.51
C THR A 57 -36.18 -17.52 -4.51
N PHE A 58 -36.70 -16.51 -3.82
CA PHE A 58 -37.67 -16.65 -2.74
C PHE A 58 -38.80 -15.61 -2.86
N ASP A 59 -39.94 -15.87 -2.26
CA ASP A 59 -41.00 -14.88 -2.05
C ASP A 59 -40.99 -14.34 -0.62
N ARG A 60 -41.03 -15.23 0.37
CA ARG A 60 -40.99 -14.85 1.80
C ARG A 60 -40.24 -15.89 2.63
N PRO A 61 -38.93 -15.98 2.46
CA PRO A 61 -38.15 -16.94 3.21
C PRO A 61 -38.15 -16.57 4.72
N SER A 62 -38.29 -17.60 5.57
CA SER A 62 -38.47 -17.43 7.03
C SER A 62 -37.33 -17.96 7.87
N ALA A 63 -36.60 -18.96 7.38
CA ALA A 63 -35.55 -19.60 8.15
C ALA A 63 -34.40 -20.08 7.25
N VAL A 64 -33.19 -20.00 7.75
CA VAL A 64 -31.99 -20.62 7.19
C VAL A 64 -31.34 -21.52 8.22
N ARG A 65 -30.83 -22.69 7.80
CA ARG A 65 -30.06 -23.63 8.61
C ARG A 65 -28.88 -24.15 7.83
N ALA A 66 -27.75 -24.29 8.52
CA ALA A 66 -26.59 -25.00 7.99
C ALA A 66 -26.73 -26.49 8.29
N PHE A 67 -26.39 -27.34 7.33
CA PHE A 67 -26.34 -28.78 7.45
C PHE A 67 -25.12 -29.31 6.67
N GLY A 68 -24.07 -29.59 7.38
CA GLY A 68 -22.75 -29.85 6.79
C GLY A 68 -22.31 -28.67 5.89
N SER A 69 -21.94 -28.97 4.65
CA SER A 69 -21.57 -27.97 3.65
C SER A 69 -22.73 -27.31 2.91
N ARG A 70 -23.98 -27.60 3.30
CA ARG A 70 -25.20 -27.14 2.65
C ARG A 70 -25.92 -26.13 3.51
N LEU A 71 -26.71 -25.27 2.85
CA LEU A 71 -27.66 -24.38 3.51
C LEU A 71 -29.09 -24.80 3.12
N LEU A 72 -29.96 -24.89 4.10
CA LEU A 72 -31.38 -25.16 3.92
C LEU A 72 -32.14 -23.85 4.17
N VAL A 73 -32.93 -23.40 3.20
CA VAL A 73 -33.74 -22.19 3.32
C VAL A 73 -35.20 -22.57 3.16
N CYS A 74 -36.01 -22.26 4.17
CA CYS A 74 -37.44 -22.51 4.19
C CYS A 74 -38.19 -21.28 3.65
N ASP A 75 -39.04 -21.48 2.66
CA ASP A 75 -39.98 -20.47 2.15
C ASP A 75 -41.40 -20.97 2.31
N PRO A 76 -42.14 -20.54 3.34
CA PRO A 76 -43.54 -20.94 3.56
C PRO A 76 -44.50 -20.47 2.48
N SER A 77 -44.17 -19.35 1.78
CA SER A 77 -45.04 -18.85 0.70
C SER A 77 -45.17 -19.81 -0.48
N TYR A 78 -44.02 -20.50 -0.76
CA TYR A 78 -44.02 -21.55 -1.80
C TYR A 78 -44.17 -22.96 -1.24
N GLY A 79 -44.18 -23.11 0.10
CA GLY A 79 -44.23 -24.43 0.73
C GLY A 79 -42.95 -25.25 0.45
N THR A 80 -41.81 -24.61 0.24
CA THR A 80 -40.58 -25.26 -0.22
C THR A 80 -39.44 -25.11 0.78
N VAL A 81 -38.52 -26.09 0.73
CA VAL A 81 -37.20 -26.00 1.36
C VAL A 81 -36.17 -26.08 0.25
N THR A 82 -35.45 -24.98 0.05
CA THR A 82 -34.40 -24.90 -0.97
C THR A 82 -33.04 -25.31 -0.36
N VAL A 83 -32.39 -26.25 -1.03
CA VAL A 83 -31.05 -26.71 -0.63
C VAL A 83 -29.99 -26.01 -1.46
N TRP A 84 -29.11 -25.27 -0.81
CA TRP A 84 -28.00 -24.61 -1.43
C TRP A 84 -26.71 -25.39 -1.21
N THR A 85 -25.94 -25.53 -2.28
CA THR A 85 -24.58 -26.09 -2.25
C THR A 85 -23.57 -25.03 -2.62
N GLN A 86 -22.36 -25.19 -2.14
CA GLN A 86 -21.27 -24.28 -2.47
C GLN A 86 -20.96 -24.30 -3.98
N SER A 87 -20.89 -23.13 -4.59
CA SER A 87 -20.38 -22.96 -5.95
C SER A 87 -18.84 -23.01 -5.97
N ALA A 88 -18.25 -23.13 -7.18
CA ALA A 88 -16.79 -23.03 -7.34
C ALA A 88 -16.26 -21.70 -6.78
N PHE A 89 -16.95 -20.59 -7.03
CA PHE A 89 -16.60 -19.27 -6.46
C PHE A 89 -16.66 -19.29 -4.93
N GLY A 90 -17.74 -19.74 -4.32
CA GLY A 90 -17.87 -19.81 -2.86
C GLY A 90 -16.79 -20.67 -2.20
N SER A 91 -16.48 -21.82 -2.82
CA SER A 91 -15.41 -22.71 -2.32
C SER A 91 -14.04 -22.07 -2.41
N ALA A 92 -13.73 -21.36 -3.51
CA ALA A 92 -12.48 -20.63 -3.69
C ALA A 92 -12.35 -19.50 -2.68
N VAL A 93 -13.41 -18.70 -2.46
CA VAL A 93 -13.45 -17.62 -1.46
C VAL A 93 -13.20 -18.17 -0.06
N ARG A 94 -13.90 -19.21 0.37
CA ARG A 94 -13.73 -19.78 1.71
C ARG A 94 -12.32 -20.36 1.91
N ARG A 95 -11.75 -21.01 0.90
CA ARG A 95 -10.38 -21.53 0.96
C ARG A 95 -9.37 -20.40 1.12
N ALA A 96 -9.52 -19.34 0.33
CA ALA A 96 -8.64 -18.18 0.40
C ALA A 96 -8.77 -17.44 1.73
N ASP A 97 -10.02 -17.20 2.18
CA ASP A 97 -10.32 -16.53 3.45
C ASP A 97 -9.75 -17.31 4.64
N ARG A 98 -9.94 -18.63 4.70
CA ARG A 98 -9.39 -19.47 5.77
C ARG A 98 -7.86 -19.37 5.88
N LEU A 99 -7.15 -19.42 4.75
CA LEU A 99 -5.70 -19.27 4.74
C LEU A 99 -5.29 -17.86 5.17
N TYR A 100 -6.01 -16.86 4.70
CA TYR A 100 -5.79 -15.47 5.06
C TYR A 100 -5.99 -15.22 6.56
N GLN A 101 -7.08 -15.70 7.15
CA GLN A 101 -7.39 -15.53 8.56
C GLN A 101 -6.43 -16.32 9.46
N ASN A 102 -5.90 -17.43 8.99
CA ASN A 102 -4.85 -18.18 9.68
C ASN A 102 -3.45 -17.54 9.58
N GLY A 103 -3.32 -16.39 8.89
CA GLY A 103 -2.03 -15.73 8.69
C GLY A 103 -1.15 -16.37 7.62
N GLN A 104 -1.66 -17.36 6.90
CA GLN A 104 -0.96 -18.06 5.80
C GLN A 104 -1.08 -17.24 4.49
N PHE A 105 -0.56 -16.01 4.54
CA PHE A 105 -0.75 -15.05 3.44
C PHE A 105 -0.12 -15.52 2.12
N ALA A 106 1.03 -16.19 2.18
CA ALA A 106 1.70 -16.68 0.98
C ALA A 106 0.88 -17.78 0.28
N GLU A 107 0.33 -18.71 1.06
CA GLU A 107 -0.49 -19.80 0.53
C GLU A 107 -1.87 -19.31 0.05
N SER A 108 -2.36 -18.19 0.57
CA SER A 108 -3.64 -17.61 0.17
C SER A 108 -3.60 -16.95 -1.22
N VAL A 109 -2.41 -16.65 -1.78
CA VAL A 109 -2.24 -15.93 -3.04
C VAL A 109 -2.91 -16.65 -4.23
N GLU A 110 -2.63 -17.93 -4.41
CA GLU A 110 -3.22 -18.68 -5.55
C GLU A 110 -4.74 -18.87 -5.41
N PRO A 111 -5.29 -19.21 -4.24
CA PRO A 111 -6.74 -19.17 -4.02
C PRO A 111 -7.38 -17.81 -4.32
N TRP A 112 -6.77 -16.69 -3.92
CA TRP A 112 -7.29 -15.37 -4.26
C TRP A 112 -7.24 -15.08 -5.77
N LYS A 113 -6.21 -15.50 -6.47
CA LYS A 113 -6.15 -15.40 -7.93
C LYS A 113 -7.23 -16.26 -8.60
N GLU A 114 -7.53 -17.43 -8.06
CA GLU A 114 -8.63 -18.27 -8.55
C GLU A 114 -9.98 -17.56 -8.37
N VAL A 115 -10.21 -16.92 -7.23
CA VAL A 115 -11.40 -16.08 -7.01
C VAL A 115 -11.50 -14.98 -8.06
N LEU A 116 -10.40 -14.28 -8.37
CA LEU A 116 -10.40 -13.21 -9.39
C LEU A 116 -10.60 -13.74 -10.82
N ARG A 117 -10.21 -14.98 -11.12
CA ARG A 117 -10.55 -15.63 -12.41
C ARG A 117 -12.06 -15.85 -12.56
N LEU A 118 -12.75 -16.14 -11.45
CA LEU A 118 -14.20 -16.36 -11.44
C LEU A 118 -14.99 -15.05 -11.31
N CYS A 119 -14.44 -14.06 -10.60
CA CYS A 119 -15.05 -12.74 -10.40
C CYS A 119 -13.97 -11.66 -10.32
N GLN A 120 -13.70 -10.98 -11.43
CA GLN A 120 -12.61 -10.01 -11.56
C GLN A 120 -12.76 -8.77 -10.65
N ASN A 121 -14.00 -8.41 -10.29
CA ASN A 121 -14.29 -7.22 -9.48
C ASN A 121 -14.50 -7.55 -7.99
N TYR A 122 -13.90 -8.63 -7.50
CA TYR A 122 -14.05 -9.03 -6.11
C TYR A 122 -13.01 -8.33 -5.22
N GLU A 123 -13.41 -7.24 -4.58
CA GLU A 123 -12.55 -6.33 -3.82
C GLU A 123 -11.79 -7.01 -2.69
N TYR A 124 -12.44 -7.95 -1.99
CA TYR A 124 -11.82 -8.67 -0.87
C TYR A 124 -10.62 -9.51 -1.30
N ALA A 125 -10.65 -10.10 -2.51
CA ALA A 125 -9.50 -10.83 -3.04
C ALA A 125 -8.30 -9.92 -3.33
N TYR A 126 -8.54 -8.72 -3.83
CA TYR A 126 -7.47 -7.74 -4.00
C TYR A 126 -6.85 -7.31 -2.67
N ASN A 127 -7.66 -7.13 -1.62
CA ASN A 127 -7.17 -6.83 -0.29
C ASN A 127 -6.33 -7.98 0.27
N GLY A 128 -6.74 -9.23 0.06
CA GLY A 128 -5.98 -10.42 0.42
C GLY A 128 -4.63 -10.50 -0.29
N LEU A 129 -4.59 -10.27 -1.60
CA LEU A 129 -3.36 -10.19 -2.39
C LEU A 129 -2.46 -9.02 -1.95
N GLY A 130 -3.06 -7.88 -1.66
CA GLY A 130 -2.36 -6.71 -1.15
C GLY A 130 -1.66 -6.99 0.17
N LYS A 131 -2.33 -7.69 1.08
CA LYS A 131 -1.77 -8.09 2.36
C LYS A 131 -0.61 -9.07 2.20
N ALA A 132 -0.75 -10.06 1.31
CA ALA A 132 0.32 -10.99 1.01
C ALA A 132 1.57 -10.28 0.45
N ALA A 133 1.39 -9.37 -0.50
CA ALA A 133 2.48 -8.55 -1.06
C ALA A 133 3.12 -7.64 0.01
N TYR A 134 2.31 -7.04 0.88
CA TYR A 134 2.80 -6.21 1.98
C TYR A 134 3.71 -6.99 2.95
N ILE A 135 3.32 -8.20 3.33
CA ILE A 135 4.13 -9.08 4.19
C ILE A 135 5.44 -9.48 3.50
N GLN A 136 5.42 -9.70 2.18
CA GLN A 136 6.60 -9.96 1.37
C GLN A 136 7.47 -8.71 1.15
N LYS A 137 7.05 -7.54 1.68
CA LYS A 137 7.70 -6.24 1.53
C LYS A 137 7.71 -5.69 0.10
N ASP A 138 6.89 -6.25 -0.77
CA ASP A 138 6.63 -5.68 -2.10
C ASP A 138 5.54 -4.61 -1.98
N TYR A 139 5.95 -3.45 -1.44
CA TYR A 139 5.03 -2.35 -1.18
C TYR A 139 4.41 -1.74 -2.46
N PRO A 140 5.14 -1.62 -3.59
CA PRO A 140 4.53 -1.16 -4.84
C PRO A 140 3.39 -2.05 -5.30
N GLN A 141 3.56 -3.37 -5.26
CA GLN A 141 2.53 -4.33 -5.63
C GLN A 141 1.37 -4.33 -4.61
N ALA A 142 1.68 -4.23 -3.31
CA ALA A 142 0.67 -4.11 -2.26
C ALA A 142 -0.22 -2.88 -2.47
N MET A 143 0.38 -1.72 -2.76
CA MET A 143 -0.36 -0.49 -3.07
C MET A 143 -1.27 -0.64 -4.28
N MET A 144 -0.79 -1.31 -5.35
CA MET A 144 -1.61 -1.58 -6.54
C MET A 144 -2.85 -2.42 -6.18
N TYR A 145 -2.68 -3.49 -5.42
CA TYR A 145 -3.78 -4.35 -5.02
C TYR A 145 -4.74 -3.65 -4.06
N PHE A 146 -4.26 -2.93 -3.04
CA PHE A 146 -5.13 -2.17 -2.12
C PHE A 146 -5.93 -1.07 -2.84
N LYS A 147 -5.35 -0.47 -3.89
CA LYS A 147 -6.09 0.47 -4.74
C LYS A 147 -7.23 -0.21 -5.49
N LEU A 148 -7.01 -1.41 -6.04
CA LEU A 148 -8.05 -2.20 -6.71
C LEU A 148 -9.09 -2.73 -5.73
N GLY A 149 -8.70 -3.03 -4.49
CA GLY A 149 -9.58 -3.46 -3.42
C GLY A 149 -10.24 -2.30 -2.64
N TYR A 150 -10.09 -1.05 -3.10
CA TYR A 150 -10.64 0.16 -2.46
C TYR A 150 -10.28 0.31 -0.97
N SER A 151 -9.21 -0.33 -0.52
CA SER A 151 -8.73 -0.26 0.86
C SER A 151 -7.77 0.91 1.06
N ARG A 152 -8.32 2.06 1.44
CA ARG A 152 -7.56 3.30 1.58
C ARG A 152 -6.55 3.24 2.72
N ASP A 153 -6.92 2.65 3.83
CA ASP A 153 -6.09 2.62 5.04
C ASP A 153 -4.87 1.72 4.82
N GLU A 154 -5.07 0.52 4.27
CA GLU A 154 -4.00 -0.41 3.93
C GLU A 154 -3.08 0.14 2.81
N TYR A 155 -3.66 0.86 1.84
CA TYR A 155 -2.88 1.57 0.83
C TYR A 155 -1.95 2.60 1.48
N SER A 156 -2.48 3.41 2.39
CA SER A 156 -1.71 4.45 3.09
C SER A 156 -0.59 3.84 3.92
N LEU A 157 -0.85 2.73 4.60
CA LEU A 157 0.14 1.99 5.36
C LEU A 157 1.27 1.46 4.46
N ALA A 158 0.93 0.88 3.31
CA ALA A 158 1.92 0.39 2.33
C ALA A 158 2.73 1.55 1.74
N TYR A 159 2.10 2.68 1.43
CA TYR A 159 2.76 3.88 0.92
C TYR A 159 3.75 4.46 1.93
N ASP A 160 3.40 4.53 3.21
CA ASP A 160 4.31 5.03 4.25
C ASP A 160 5.55 4.15 4.38
N ARG A 161 5.42 2.82 4.30
CA ARG A 161 6.55 1.90 4.29
C ARG A 161 7.42 2.07 3.04
N TYR A 162 6.81 2.17 1.87
CA TYR A 162 7.51 2.42 0.62
C TYR A 162 8.30 3.72 0.67
N ARG A 163 7.65 4.83 1.08
CA ARG A 163 8.27 6.14 1.22
C ARG A 163 9.46 6.12 2.19
N ALA A 164 9.31 5.45 3.34
CA ALA A 164 10.37 5.34 4.34
C ALA A 164 11.61 4.62 3.78
N LEU A 165 11.43 3.55 3.00
CA LEU A 165 12.54 2.85 2.35
C LEU A 165 13.21 3.73 1.29
N TRP A 166 12.41 4.35 0.42
CA TRP A 166 12.92 5.25 -0.61
C TRP A 166 13.72 6.43 -0.02
N MET A 167 13.20 7.07 1.03
CA MET A 167 13.90 8.17 1.70
C MET A 167 15.20 7.70 2.36
N ARG A 168 15.22 6.52 2.98
CA ARG A 168 16.44 5.95 3.54
C ARG A 168 17.50 5.74 2.47
N ASP A 169 17.13 5.17 1.35
CA ASP A 169 18.06 4.87 0.25
C ASP A 169 18.54 6.16 -0.45
N ALA A 170 17.66 7.14 -0.65
CA ALA A 170 18.01 8.46 -1.17
C ALA A 170 18.95 9.22 -0.22
N PHE A 171 18.69 9.17 1.09
CA PHE A 171 19.55 9.80 2.09
C PHE A 171 20.93 9.17 2.13
N THR A 172 21.03 7.84 2.10
CA THR A 172 22.34 7.15 2.07
C THR A 172 23.14 7.50 0.83
N ALA A 173 22.50 7.55 -0.34
CA ALA A 173 23.13 7.99 -1.58
C ALA A 173 23.62 9.44 -1.49
N ALA A 174 22.84 10.35 -0.95
CA ALA A 174 23.21 11.75 -0.75
C ALA A 174 24.43 11.89 0.16
N VAL A 175 24.48 11.15 1.27
CA VAL A 175 25.63 11.14 2.20
C VAL A 175 26.88 10.62 1.52
N VAL A 176 26.80 9.55 0.73
CA VAL A 176 27.93 8.99 -0.02
C VAL A 176 28.48 10.00 -1.03
N VAL A 177 27.59 10.65 -1.79
CA VAL A 177 27.98 11.68 -2.77
C VAL A 177 28.65 12.87 -2.08
N LEU A 178 28.12 13.33 -0.95
CA LEU A 178 28.69 14.42 -0.16
C LEU A 178 30.09 14.04 0.37
N ALA A 179 30.24 12.85 0.92
CA ALA A 179 31.55 12.36 1.40
C ALA A 179 32.58 12.27 0.27
N ALA A 180 32.18 11.76 -0.91
CA ALA A 180 33.04 11.71 -2.08
C ALA A 180 33.45 13.12 -2.56
N ALA A 181 32.54 14.08 -2.54
CA ALA A 181 32.83 15.47 -2.90
C ALA A 181 33.82 16.10 -1.91
N ILE A 182 33.66 15.89 -0.60
CA ILE A 182 34.60 16.37 0.43
C ILE A 182 35.99 15.75 0.22
N LEU A 183 36.06 14.44 0.00
CA LEU A 183 37.33 13.76 -0.26
C LEU A 183 38.01 14.29 -1.53
N ALA A 184 37.29 14.53 -2.59
CA ALA A 184 37.81 15.14 -3.82
C ALA A 184 38.37 16.53 -3.57
N LEU A 185 37.64 17.38 -2.84
CA LEU A 185 38.12 18.72 -2.45
C LEU A 185 39.40 18.67 -1.60
N VAL A 186 39.48 17.76 -0.63
CA VAL A 186 40.67 17.55 0.18
C VAL A 186 41.85 17.09 -0.68
N ALA A 187 41.63 16.14 -1.60
CA ALA A 187 42.66 15.65 -2.51
C ALA A 187 43.17 16.75 -3.46
N VAL A 188 42.30 17.60 -3.99
CA VAL A 188 42.68 18.77 -4.82
C VAL A 188 43.53 19.75 -3.98
N ARG A 189 43.11 20.05 -2.75
CA ARG A 189 43.91 20.93 -1.84
C ARG A 189 45.27 20.35 -1.49
N LEU A 190 45.38 19.06 -1.22
CA LEU A 190 46.66 18.41 -0.90
C LEU A 190 47.59 18.36 -2.12
N ARG A 191 47.04 18.14 -3.34
CA ARG A 191 47.82 18.21 -4.58
C ARG A 191 48.29 19.63 -4.88
N GLY A 192 47.46 20.64 -4.66
CA GLY A 192 47.84 22.07 -4.83
C GLY A 192 48.95 22.52 -3.86
N ARG A 193 49.05 21.92 -2.66
CA ARG A 193 50.12 22.20 -1.70
C ARG A 193 51.48 21.60 -2.08
N ARG A 194 51.52 20.59 -2.94
CA ARG A 194 52.77 19.94 -3.39
C ARG A 194 53.50 20.70 -4.53
N THR A 195 52.90 21.74 -5.08
CA THR A 195 53.50 22.60 -6.12
C THR A 195 53.78 23.99 -5.59
N VAL A 196 54.54 24.11 -4.48
CA VAL A 196 55.20 25.36 -4.16
C VAL A 196 56.61 25.25 -4.75
N PRO A 197 56.91 25.95 -5.86
CA PRO A 197 58.29 26.10 -6.33
C PRO A 197 59.04 26.93 -5.30
N ALA A 198 60.28 26.52 -4.97
CA ALA A 198 61.20 27.31 -4.17
C ALA A 198 61.32 28.74 -4.73
N ALA A 199 61.35 29.69 -3.79
CA ALA A 199 61.52 31.10 -3.90
C ALA A 199 62.07 31.64 -5.24
N GLY A 200 61.15 31.91 -6.15
CA GLY A 200 61.40 32.75 -7.32
C GLY A 200 60.60 34.05 -7.17
N ARG A 201 61.18 35.19 -7.54
CA ARG A 201 60.69 36.58 -7.43
C ARG A 201 59.15 36.73 -7.43
N PRO A 202 58.56 37.63 -6.63
CA PRO A 202 57.13 37.84 -6.56
C PRO A 202 56.55 38.23 -7.93
N GLN A 203 55.97 37.26 -8.64
CA GLN A 203 55.13 37.57 -9.81
C GLN A 203 53.82 38.22 -9.33
N ARG A 204 53.60 39.47 -9.71
CA ARG A 204 52.35 40.16 -9.43
C ARG A 204 51.21 39.37 -10.09
N LEU A 205 50.37 38.72 -9.27
CA LEU A 205 49.17 38.00 -9.73
C LEU A 205 48.22 38.97 -10.41
N PRO A 206 47.58 38.59 -11.53
CA PRO A 206 46.56 39.44 -12.17
C PRO A 206 45.44 39.71 -11.14
N ARG A 207 44.90 40.94 -11.15
CA ARG A 207 43.93 41.48 -10.17
C ARG A 207 42.76 40.55 -9.87
N VAL A 208 42.25 39.80 -10.84
CA VAL A 208 41.11 38.85 -10.69
C VAL A 208 41.53 37.65 -9.84
N LYS A 209 42.74 37.13 -9.99
CA LYS A 209 43.23 35.97 -9.24
C LYS A 209 43.53 36.33 -7.77
N TYR A 210 43.91 37.56 -7.50
CA TYR A 210 44.10 38.09 -6.17
C TYR A 210 42.77 38.23 -5.40
N LEU A 211 41.73 38.80 -6.04
CA LEU A 211 40.41 38.90 -5.43
C LEU A 211 39.80 37.55 -5.08
N SER A 212 39.98 36.55 -5.91
CA SER A 212 39.52 35.18 -5.58
C SER A 212 40.26 34.54 -4.44
N THR A 213 41.55 34.83 -4.30
CA THR A 213 42.39 34.31 -3.16
C THR A 213 42.02 34.98 -1.86
N VAL A 214 41.73 36.30 -1.85
CA VAL A 214 41.26 37.00 -0.63
C VAL A 214 39.88 36.57 -0.21
N LEU A 215 38.96 36.33 -1.15
CA LEU A 215 37.58 35.88 -0.88
C LEU A 215 37.52 34.43 -0.34
N LEU A 216 38.31 33.53 -0.91
CA LEU A 216 38.33 32.11 -0.53
C LEU A 216 39.23 31.77 0.63
N HIS A 217 40.28 32.60 0.89
CA HIS A 217 41.26 32.43 1.97
C HIS A 217 41.58 33.78 2.60
N PRO A 218 40.67 34.38 3.36
CA PRO A 218 40.85 35.73 3.88
C PRO A 218 42.12 35.90 4.76
N ILE A 219 42.43 34.89 5.55
CA ILE A 219 43.60 34.93 6.45
C ILE A 219 44.94 35.01 5.65
N ASP A 220 45.07 34.19 4.61
CA ASP A 220 46.25 34.14 3.76
C ASP A 220 46.33 35.36 2.86
N GLY A 221 45.22 35.85 2.33
CA GLY A 221 45.12 37.06 1.53
C GLY A 221 45.49 38.34 2.30
N PHE A 222 45.05 38.47 3.57
CA PHE A 222 45.44 39.56 4.45
C PHE A 222 46.92 39.47 4.90
N ARG A 223 47.45 38.27 5.07
CA ARG A 223 48.87 38.06 5.38
C ARG A 223 49.76 38.46 4.24
N GLU A 224 49.42 38.15 2.99
CA GLU A 224 50.15 38.59 1.80
C GLU A 224 50.07 40.13 1.60
N MET A 225 48.93 40.78 1.87
CA MET A 225 48.84 42.24 1.87
C MET A 225 49.80 42.89 2.87
N ARG A 226 49.86 42.33 4.11
CA ARG A 226 50.61 42.92 5.22
C ARG A 226 52.13 42.73 5.08
N TYR A 227 52.56 41.60 4.55
CA TYR A 227 54.01 41.25 4.56
C TYR A 227 54.68 41.35 3.17
N ASN A 228 53.93 41.23 2.08
CA ASN A 228 54.49 41.21 0.73
C ASN A 228 54.10 42.45 -0.12
N GLY A 229 53.39 43.42 0.46
CA GLY A 229 53.05 44.68 -0.19
C GLY A 229 52.21 44.51 -1.48
N MET A 230 51.50 43.44 -1.61
CA MET A 230 50.75 43.07 -2.85
C MET A 230 49.39 43.78 -2.96
N GLY A 231 49.08 44.72 -2.09
CA GLY A 231 47.85 45.51 -2.12
C GLY A 231 48.04 46.81 -2.89
N SER A 232 47.14 47.15 -3.82
CA SER A 232 47.09 48.45 -4.47
C SER A 232 46.32 49.41 -3.59
N THR A 233 46.93 50.54 -3.20
CA THR A 233 46.27 51.63 -2.48
C THR A 233 45.19 52.36 -3.30
N ALA A 234 44.97 51.98 -4.58
CA ALA A 234 43.98 52.55 -5.49
C ALA A 234 42.56 52.05 -5.25
N LEU A 235 42.31 51.16 -4.26
CA LEU A 235 40.96 50.67 -3.91
C LEU A 235 40.48 51.20 -2.55
N ALA A 236 41.20 52.14 -1.93
CA ALA A 236 40.85 52.73 -0.64
C ALA A 236 40.28 54.18 -0.75
N ASN A 237 39.88 54.62 -1.99
CA ASN A 237 39.16 55.87 -2.21
C ASN A 237 37.89 55.60 -2.97
#